data_1454ccc3068bc529c5ec59599e350b25
#
_entry.id   1454ccc3068bc529c5ec59599e350b25
#
_cell.length_a   1.000
_cell.length_b   1.000
_cell.length_c   1.000
_cell.angle_alpha   90.00
_cell.angle_beta   90.00
_cell.angle_gamma   90.00
#
_symmetry.space_group_name_H-M   'P 1'
#
loop_
_entity.id
_entity.type
_entity.pdbx_description
1 polymer ?
#
loop_
_entity_poly.entity_id
_entity_poly.type
_entity_poly.pdbx_seq_one_letter_code
_entity_poly.pdbx_strand_id
1 'polypeptide(L)'
;MKKFLPVYDNLERALHHETADEAYKKGVEMTLTELVQILDALGVKPFGEAGETFDPQRHNAVMHIEDESLGENVIAEVFQTGFAHGDKVIRFAMVKVAN
;
A
#
# COMPACT_ATOMS: atom_id res chain seq x y z
N MET A 1 -3.44 17.80 -0.67
CA MET A 1 -3.69 16.41 -0.25
C MET A 1 -2.67 15.41 -0.81
N LYS A 2 -2.30 15.54 -2.09
CA LYS A 2 -1.33 14.61 -2.69
C LYS A 2 0.12 14.81 -2.25
N LYS A 3 0.41 15.90 -1.58
CA LYS A 3 1.78 16.22 -1.15
C LYS A 3 2.33 15.27 -0.07
N PHE A 4 1.46 14.54 0.61
CA PHE A 4 1.90 13.56 1.60
C PHE A 4 2.40 12.26 0.96
N LEU A 5 2.03 11.98 -0.29
CA LEU A 5 2.35 10.70 -0.95
C LEU A 5 3.84 10.40 -1.00
N PRO A 6 4.72 11.37 -1.38
CA PRO A 6 6.16 11.08 -1.35
C PRO A 6 6.67 10.76 0.06
N VAL A 7 6.11 11.40 1.08
CA VAL A 7 6.51 11.15 2.47
C VAL A 7 6.12 9.73 2.87
N TYR A 8 4.90 9.34 2.57
CA TYR A 8 4.43 7.97 2.85
C TYR A 8 5.29 6.94 2.13
N ASP A 9 5.54 7.15 0.84
CA ASP A 9 6.31 6.21 0.04
C ASP A 9 7.73 6.04 0.56
N ASN A 10 8.36 7.13 1.00
CA ASN A 10 9.71 7.07 1.56
C ASN A 10 9.74 6.32 2.88
N LEU A 11 8.74 6.53 3.73
CA LEU A 11 8.63 5.81 5.01
C LEU A 11 8.39 4.31 4.78
N GLU A 12 7.51 3.98 3.85
CA GLU A 12 7.23 2.59 3.53
C GLU A 12 8.46 1.89 2.96
N ARG A 13 9.22 2.56 2.10
CA ARG A 13 10.46 2.03 1.56
C ARG A 13 11.48 1.80 2.66
N ALA A 14 11.61 2.73 3.61
CA ALA A 14 12.53 2.60 4.73
C ALA A 14 12.15 1.41 5.61
N LEU A 15 10.86 1.17 5.79
CA LEU A 15 10.38 0.04 6.58
C LEU A 15 10.72 -1.30 5.93
N HIS A 16 10.71 -1.36 4.59
CA HIS A 16 11.03 -2.59 3.86
C HIS A 16 12.54 -2.79 3.65
N HIS A 17 13.36 -1.82 4.06
CA HIS A 17 14.80 -1.94 3.96
C HIS A 17 15.31 -2.93 5.00
N GLU A 18 16.13 -3.89 4.58
CA GLU A 18 16.70 -4.87 5.49
C GLU A 18 17.71 -4.19 6.41
N THR A 19 17.50 -4.35 7.71
CA THR A 19 18.41 -3.80 8.71
C THR A 19 18.39 -4.69 9.95
N ALA A 20 19.55 -4.81 10.60
CA ALA A 20 19.66 -5.49 11.88
C ALA A 20 19.29 -4.58 13.04
N ASP A 21 19.09 -3.30 12.80
CA ASP A 21 18.73 -2.32 13.82
C ASP A 21 17.21 -2.28 13.99
N GLU A 22 16.70 -3.03 14.96
CA GLU A 22 15.29 -3.09 15.26
C GLU A 22 14.75 -1.77 15.82
N ALA A 23 15.58 -1.01 16.50
CA ALA A 23 15.17 0.29 17.04
C ALA A 23 14.86 1.27 15.90
N TYR A 24 15.73 1.27 14.87
CA TYR A 24 15.50 2.10 13.70
C TYR A 24 14.21 1.70 12.98
N LYS A 25 14.03 0.40 12.76
CA LYS A 25 12.85 -0.12 12.07
C LYS A 25 11.58 0.21 12.83
N LYS A 26 11.61 0.06 14.16
CA LYS A 26 10.47 0.38 15.00
C LYS A 26 10.14 1.87 14.97
N GLY A 27 11.15 2.74 14.96
CA GLY A 27 10.95 4.18 14.86
C GLY A 27 10.27 4.58 13.55
N VAL A 28 10.69 3.99 12.43
CA VAL A 28 10.07 4.23 11.13
C VAL A 28 8.62 3.72 11.12
N GLU A 29 8.39 2.55 11.67
CA GLU A 29 7.05 1.97 11.76
C GLU A 29 6.10 2.85 12.56
N MET A 30 6.55 3.38 13.70
CA MET A 30 5.74 4.27 14.52
C MET A 30 5.42 5.57 13.78
N THR A 31 6.38 6.14 13.07
CA THR A 31 6.19 7.36 12.28
C THR A 31 5.15 7.12 11.17
N LEU A 32 5.25 5.99 10.49
CA LEU A 32 4.30 5.62 9.47
C LEU A 32 2.90 5.45 10.04
N THR A 33 2.78 4.80 11.19
CA THR A 33 1.51 4.62 11.87
C THR A 33 0.87 5.97 12.23
N GLU A 34 1.66 6.91 12.75
CA GLU A 34 1.16 8.25 13.08
C GLU A 34 0.66 8.97 11.83
N LEU A 35 1.38 8.87 10.73
CA LEU A 35 0.96 9.50 9.48
C LEU A 35 -0.38 8.94 9.02
N VAL A 36 -0.53 7.62 9.05
CA VAL A 36 -1.79 6.98 8.64
C VAL A 36 -2.93 7.39 9.55
N GLN A 37 -2.69 7.52 10.85
CA GLN A 37 -3.72 7.97 11.79
C GLN A 37 -4.16 9.40 11.52
N ILE A 38 -3.23 10.29 11.18
CA ILE A 38 -3.54 11.67 10.82
C ILE A 38 -4.38 11.70 9.55
N LEU A 39 -4.01 10.91 8.56
CA LEU A 39 -4.76 10.83 7.30
C LEU A 39 -6.15 10.27 7.52
N ASP A 40 -6.28 9.26 8.38
CA ASP A 40 -7.58 8.68 8.71
C ASP A 40 -8.51 9.72 9.34
N ALA A 41 -7.99 10.56 10.22
CA ALA A 41 -8.76 11.65 10.83
C ALA A 41 -9.24 12.67 9.78
N LEU A 42 -8.53 12.79 8.66
CA LEU A 42 -8.93 13.64 7.54
C LEU A 42 -9.81 12.92 6.52
N GLY A 43 -10.15 11.67 6.79
CA GLY A 43 -10.98 10.86 5.89
C GLY A 43 -10.21 10.20 4.76
N VAL A 44 -8.89 10.25 4.79
CA VAL A 44 -8.03 9.61 3.77
C VAL A 44 -7.59 8.25 4.28
N LYS A 45 -7.91 7.21 3.52
CA LYS A 45 -7.61 5.83 3.93
C LYS A 45 -6.76 5.11 2.88
N PRO A 46 -5.73 4.36 3.33
CA PRO A 46 -4.97 3.51 2.42
C PRO A 46 -5.76 2.28 2.03
N PHE A 47 -5.49 1.75 0.85
CA PHE A 47 -6.07 0.49 0.40
C PHE A 47 -5.08 -0.25 -0.50
N GLY A 48 -5.40 -1.51 -0.78
CA GLY A 48 -4.55 -2.37 -1.59
C GLY A 48 -3.62 -3.18 -0.71
N GLU A 49 -4.04 -4.37 -0.32
CA GLU A 49 -3.24 -5.30 0.46
C GLU A 49 -3.13 -6.62 -0.28
N ALA A 50 -2.01 -7.31 -0.10
CA ALA A 50 -1.83 -8.65 -0.66
C ALA A 50 -2.91 -9.58 -0.09
N GLY A 51 -3.49 -10.40 -0.95
CA GLY A 51 -4.58 -11.28 -0.58
C GLY A 51 -5.97 -10.75 -0.88
N GLU A 52 -6.10 -9.46 -1.19
CA GLU A 52 -7.38 -8.89 -1.61
C GLU A 52 -7.71 -9.28 -3.04
N THR A 53 -9.00 -9.23 -3.37
CA THR A 53 -9.44 -9.43 -4.74
C THR A 53 -9.15 -8.19 -5.57
N PHE A 54 -8.61 -8.38 -6.77
CA PHE A 54 -8.30 -7.27 -7.68
C PHE A 54 -9.58 -6.55 -8.11
N ASP A 55 -9.57 -5.23 -8.01
CA ASP A 55 -10.68 -4.36 -8.42
C ASP A 55 -10.14 -3.30 -9.38
N PRO A 56 -10.53 -3.34 -10.67
CA PRO A 56 -10.02 -2.39 -11.66
C PRO A 56 -10.33 -0.92 -11.35
N GLN A 57 -11.31 -0.65 -10.50
CA GLN A 57 -11.66 0.72 -10.14
C GLN A 57 -10.76 1.30 -9.05
N ARG A 58 -10.00 0.47 -8.37
CA ARG A 58 -9.16 0.87 -7.24
C ARG A 58 -7.70 0.46 -7.41
N HIS A 59 -7.45 -0.56 -8.20
CA HIS A 59 -6.13 -1.13 -8.39
C HIS A 59 -5.68 -1.02 -9.84
N ASN A 60 -4.39 -0.86 -10.03
CA ASN A 60 -3.76 -0.88 -11.34
C ASN A 60 -2.82 -2.08 -11.39
N ALA A 61 -3.16 -3.06 -12.20
CA ALA A 61 -2.33 -4.26 -12.34
C ALA A 61 -1.16 -3.95 -13.26
N VAL A 62 0.02 -3.81 -12.70
CA VAL A 62 1.24 -3.52 -13.46
C VAL A 62 2.01 -4.79 -13.81
N MET A 63 1.65 -5.92 -13.20
CA MET A 63 2.27 -7.20 -13.44
C MET A 63 1.26 -8.31 -13.16
N HIS A 64 1.37 -9.40 -13.91
CA HIS A 64 0.49 -10.56 -13.76
C HIS A 64 1.36 -11.81 -13.65
N ILE A 65 1.04 -12.68 -12.71
CA ILE A 65 1.74 -13.95 -12.51
C ILE A 65 0.76 -15.10 -12.42
N GLU A 66 1.27 -16.32 -12.59
CA GLU A 66 0.52 -17.54 -12.34
C GLU A 66 1.05 -18.18 -11.06
N ASP A 67 0.18 -18.41 -10.10
CA ASP A 67 0.55 -19.02 -8.83
C ASP A 67 -0.61 -19.87 -8.34
N GLU A 68 -0.38 -21.18 -8.33
CA GLU A 68 -1.41 -22.15 -7.95
C GLU A 68 -1.82 -22.05 -6.48
N SER A 69 -0.96 -21.47 -5.64
CA SER A 69 -1.27 -21.27 -4.23
C SER A 69 -2.24 -20.13 -3.98
N LEU A 70 -2.48 -19.30 -5.00
CA LEU A 70 -3.38 -18.14 -4.90
C LEU A 70 -4.61 -18.34 -5.78
N GLY A 71 -5.72 -17.73 -5.40
CA GLY A 71 -6.94 -17.76 -6.18
C GLY A 71 -6.86 -16.90 -7.43
N GLU A 72 -7.95 -16.87 -8.19
CA GLU A 72 -8.04 -16.03 -9.37
C GLU A 72 -8.22 -14.56 -8.98
N ASN A 73 -7.56 -13.67 -9.73
CA ASN A 73 -7.65 -12.22 -9.54
C ASN A 73 -7.31 -11.78 -8.11
N VAL A 74 -6.36 -12.46 -7.48
CA VAL A 74 -5.90 -12.11 -6.13
C VAL A 74 -4.66 -11.25 -6.25
N ILE A 75 -4.57 -10.21 -5.43
CA ILE A 75 -3.39 -9.37 -5.36
C ILE A 75 -2.27 -10.16 -4.69
N ALA A 76 -1.21 -10.44 -5.46
CA ALA A 76 -0.06 -11.20 -4.96
C ALA A 76 0.93 -10.29 -4.23
N GLU A 77 1.09 -9.05 -4.71
CA GLU A 77 2.03 -8.10 -4.14
C GLU A 77 1.56 -6.69 -4.44
N VAL A 78 1.82 -5.77 -3.53
CA VAL A 78 1.49 -4.35 -3.70
C VAL A 78 2.78 -3.56 -3.86
N PHE A 79 2.93 -2.89 -5.00
CA PHE A 79 4.10 -2.06 -5.29
C PHE A 79 3.91 -0.62 -4.83
N GLN A 80 2.68 -0.15 -4.79
CA GLN A 80 2.35 1.19 -4.36
C GLN A 80 0.98 1.17 -3.69
N THR A 81 0.93 1.66 -2.45
CA THR A 81 -0.34 1.75 -1.72
C THR A 81 -1.24 2.81 -2.34
N GLY A 82 -2.51 2.47 -2.53
CA GLY A 82 -3.52 3.41 -2.98
C GLY A 82 -4.13 4.19 -1.83
N PHE A 83 -4.69 5.33 -2.14
CA PHE A 83 -5.37 6.16 -1.14
C PHE A 83 -6.70 6.66 -1.68
N ALA A 84 -7.70 6.71 -0.79
CA ALA A 84 -9.03 7.18 -1.11
C ALA A 84 -9.53 8.14 -0.04
N HIS A 85 -10.32 9.11 -0.45
CA HIS A 85 -11.02 10.03 0.44
C HIS A 85 -12.52 9.87 0.18
N GLY A 86 -13.19 9.21 1.12
CA GLY A 86 -14.59 8.82 0.89
C GLY A 86 -14.71 7.91 -0.33
N ASP A 87 -15.54 8.30 -1.28
CA ASP A 87 -15.74 7.55 -2.53
C ASP A 87 -14.73 7.91 -3.62
N LYS A 88 -13.88 8.90 -3.38
CA LYS A 88 -12.93 9.38 -4.36
C LYS A 88 -11.58 8.72 -4.18
N VAL A 89 -11.08 8.07 -5.23
CA VAL A 89 -9.74 7.50 -5.24
C VAL A 89 -8.74 8.62 -5.52
N ILE A 90 -7.80 8.85 -4.59
CA ILE A 90 -6.76 9.86 -4.75
C ILE A 90 -5.67 9.32 -5.68
N ARG A 91 -5.27 8.06 -5.47
CA ARG A 91 -4.38 7.35 -6.40
C ARG A 91 -4.68 5.86 -6.32
N PHE A 92 -4.49 5.17 -7.43
CA PHE A 92 -4.69 3.73 -7.51
C PHE A 92 -3.53 3.00 -6.82
N ALA A 93 -3.83 1.84 -6.26
CA ALA A 93 -2.78 0.93 -5.80
C ALA A 93 -2.17 0.25 -7.00
N MET A 94 -0.84 0.19 -7.07
CA MET A 94 -0.14 -0.55 -8.11
C MET A 94 0.20 -1.94 -7.59
N VAL A 95 -0.32 -2.95 -8.26
CA VAL A 95 -0.31 -4.32 -7.72
C VAL A 95 0.16 -5.33 -8.75
N LYS A 96 0.59 -6.48 -8.23
CA LYS A 96 0.85 -7.69 -9.00
C LYS A 96 -0.34 -8.62 -8.77
N VAL A 97 -0.98 -9.07 -9.82
CA VAL A 97 -2.17 -9.92 -9.75
C VAL A 97 -1.80 -11.35 -10.09
N ALA A 98 -2.31 -12.30 -9.30
CA ALA A 98 -2.15 -13.72 -9.55
C ALA A 98 -3.36 -14.26 -10.32
N ASN A 99 -3.05 -15.08 -11.32
CA ASN A 99 -4.05 -15.81 -12.10
C ASN A 99 -5.08 -14.86 -12.73
#